data_64316e8192c509ab045b14abfcb63e6c
#
_entry.id   64316e8192c509ab045b14abfcb63e6c
#
_cell.length_a   1.000
_cell.length_b   1.000
_cell.length_c   1.000
_cell.angle_alpha   90.00
_cell.angle_beta   90.00
_cell.angle_gamma   90.00
#
_symmetry.space_group_name_H-M   'P 1'
#
loop_
_entity.id
_entity.type
_entity.pdbx_description
1 polymer ?
#
loop_
_entity_poly.entity_id
_entity_poly.type
_entity_poly.pdbx_seq_one_letter_code
_entity_poly.pdbx_strand_id
1 'polypeptide(L)'
;IGAVSPPGGDISEPVSQATLRIVKVFWGLDANLAYKRHFPAINWLTSYSLYTDRLADWFSKNAAPDFMELRGKLMTLLQEESELQEIVNLVGMDALSAPDRLKLETSRSIREDYLHQNAFDPTDTYTSLGKQVLMMRAILAYYDKAKEALANGADIEMLCLRSSYIF
;
A
#
# COMPACT_ATOMS: atom_id res chain seq x y z
N ILE A 1 14.92 15.23 11.37
CA ILE A 1 14.66 14.65 10.04
C ILE A 1 15.84 15.01 9.15
N GLY A 2 16.55 14.00 8.64
CA GLY A 2 17.65 14.18 7.68
C GLY A 2 17.20 13.77 6.28
N ALA A 3 17.81 14.37 5.25
CA ALA A 3 17.59 13.98 3.87
C ALA A 3 18.94 13.59 3.25
N VAL A 4 18.95 12.47 2.54
CA VAL A 4 20.11 12.00 1.78
C VAL A 4 19.68 11.82 0.32
N SER A 5 20.47 12.36 -0.60
CA SER A 5 20.19 12.27 -2.04
C SER A 5 21.35 11.52 -2.71
N PRO A 6 21.21 10.20 -2.91
CA PRO A 6 22.26 9.41 -3.54
C PRO A 6 22.40 9.78 -5.03
N PRO A 7 23.62 9.84 -5.57
CA PRO A 7 23.86 10.06 -6.99
C PRO A 7 23.13 9.00 -7.85
N GLY A 8 22.38 9.44 -8.86
CA GLY A 8 21.62 8.54 -9.73
C GLY A 8 20.50 7.76 -9.06
N GLY A 9 20.13 8.09 -7.81
CA GLY A 9 19.12 7.35 -7.03
C GLY A 9 19.59 6.00 -6.47
N ASP A 10 20.89 5.73 -6.54
CA ASP A 10 21.47 4.46 -6.08
C ASP A 10 21.65 4.43 -4.57
N ILE A 11 20.71 3.78 -3.87
CA ILE A 11 20.74 3.60 -2.41
C ILE A 11 21.88 2.68 -1.96
N SER A 12 22.52 1.93 -2.87
CA SER A 12 23.63 1.03 -2.54
C SER A 12 24.95 1.78 -2.30
N GLU A 13 25.01 3.08 -2.60
CA GLU A 13 26.21 3.88 -2.39
C GLU A 13 26.58 4.00 -0.89
N PRO A 14 27.89 4.18 -0.54
CA PRO A 14 28.37 4.04 0.84
C PRO A 14 27.72 4.98 1.87
N VAL A 15 27.41 6.23 1.50
CA VAL A 15 26.81 7.22 2.43
C VAL A 15 25.37 6.84 2.75
N SER A 16 24.58 6.45 1.75
CA SER A 16 23.22 5.95 1.93
C SER A 16 23.20 4.69 2.79
N GLN A 17 24.08 3.75 2.52
CA GLN A 17 24.20 2.52 3.31
C GLN A 17 24.61 2.78 4.77
N ALA A 18 25.56 3.70 5.00
CA ALA A 18 25.93 4.11 6.35
C ALA A 18 24.77 4.77 7.09
N THR A 19 23.99 5.59 6.39
CA THR A 19 22.79 6.24 6.94
C THR A 19 21.72 5.22 7.33
N LEU A 20 21.39 4.28 6.46
CA LEU A 20 20.39 3.23 6.71
C LEU A 20 20.72 2.34 7.92
N ARG A 21 22.02 2.14 8.23
CA ARG A 21 22.45 1.40 9.42
C ARG A 21 22.14 2.13 10.75
N ILE A 22 22.00 3.45 10.71
CA ILE A 22 21.84 4.28 11.90
C ILE A 22 20.40 4.66 12.14
N VAL A 23 19.64 4.96 11.06
CA VAL A 23 18.26 5.47 11.18
C VAL A 23 17.28 4.38 11.57
N LYS A 24 16.34 4.74 12.42
CA LYS A 24 15.26 3.84 12.88
C LYS A 24 14.01 3.94 12.02
N VAL A 25 13.88 5.01 11.26
CA VAL A 25 12.78 5.24 10.32
C VAL A 25 13.38 5.69 9.01
N PHE A 26 12.92 5.11 7.92
CA PHE A 26 13.35 5.45 6.57
C PHE A 26 12.14 5.61 5.65
N TRP A 27 12.11 6.70 4.92
CA TRP A 27 11.17 6.96 3.84
C TRP A 27 11.91 6.92 2.51
N GLY A 28 11.70 5.87 1.74
CA GLY A 28 12.24 5.72 0.41
C GLY A 28 11.46 6.56 -0.59
N LEU A 29 12.00 7.69 -1.03
CA LEU A 29 11.39 8.48 -2.09
C LEU A 29 11.60 7.78 -3.44
N ASP A 30 10.52 7.66 -4.22
CA ASP A 30 10.51 6.92 -5.49
C ASP A 30 10.15 7.86 -6.65
N ALA A 31 11.11 8.02 -7.58
CA ALA A 31 10.94 8.86 -8.75
C ALA A 31 9.82 8.34 -9.68
N ASN A 32 9.62 7.02 -9.77
CA ASN A 32 8.57 6.43 -10.61
C ASN A 32 7.18 6.77 -10.08
N LEU A 33 6.99 6.79 -8.75
CA LEU A 33 5.75 7.24 -8.14
C LEU A 33 5.50 8.72 -8.44
N ALA A 34 6.54 9.56 -8.33
CA ALA A 34 6.44 10.99 -8.66
C ALA A 34 6.10 11.23 -10.14
N TYR A 35 6.71 10.48 -11.07
CA TYR A 35 6.38 10.57 -12.50
C TYR A 35 4.95 10.14 -12.81
N LYS A 36 4.43 9.15 -12.08
CA LYS A 36 3.01 8.73 -12.16
C LYS A 36 2.07 9.69 -11.43
N ARG A 37 2.58 10.78 -10.84
CA ARG A 37 1.84 11.74 -10.01
C ARG A 37 1.16 11.11 -8.79
N HIS A 38 1.72 10.00 -8.29
CA HIS A 38 1.31 9.42 -7.02
C HIS A 38 2.01 10.14 -5.88
N PHE A 39 1.28 10.86 -5.06
CA PHE A 39 1.81 11.60 -3.92
C PHE A 39 1.12 11.21 -2.61
N PRO A 40 1.88 11.18 -1.49
CA PRO A 40 3.33 11.33 -1.39
C PRO A 40 4.07 10.22 -2.14
N ALA A 41 5.16 10.57 -2.82
CA ALA A 41 5.95 9.63 -3.63
C ALA A 41 6.90 8.79 -2.73
N ILE A 42 6.34 8.16 -1.72
CA ILE A 42 7.05 7.33 -0.74
C ILE A 42 6.77 5.86 -1.05
N ASN A 43 7.83 5.12 -1.35
CA ASN A 43 7.71 3.69 -1.65
C ASN A 43 7.40 2.91 -0.37
N TRP A 44 6.24 2.25 -0.35
CA TRP A 44 5.71 1.51 0.80
C TRP A 44 6.41 0.18 1.08
N LEU A 45 7.08 -0.42 0.08
CA LEU A 45 7.81 -1.68 0.24
C LEU A 45 9.24 -1.46 0.76
N THR A 46 9.88 -0.35 0.39
CA THR A 46 11.25 -0.05 0.81
C THR A 46 11.32 0.80 2.08
N SER A 47 10.26 1.51 2.41
CA SER A 47 10.15 2.33 3.62
C SER A 47 9.92 1.48 4.85
N TYR A 48 10.53 1.86 5.98
CA TYR A 48 10.36 1.11 7.23
C TYR A 48 10.38 2.00 8.47
N SER A 49 9.84 1.45 9.56
CA SER A 49 9.99 1.99 10.92
C SER A 49 10.29 0.85 11.88
N LEU A 50 11.38 0.96 12.62
CA LEU A 50 11.74 0.03 13.70
C LEU A 50 10.99 0.34 15.01
N TYR A 51 10.12 1.36 15.01
CA TYR A 51 9.28 1.69 16.16
C TYR A 51 7.87 1.06 16.08
N THR A 52 7.56 0.34 15.02
CA THR A 52 6.21 -0.19 14.78
C THR A 52 5.68 -1.00 15.97
N ASP A 53 6.47 -1.95 16.47
CA ASP A 53 6.06 -2.80 17.60
C ASP A 53 5.93 -2.01 18.91
N ARG A 54 6.81 -1.02 19.11
CA ARG A 54 6.77 -0.16 20.31
C ARG A 54 5.57 0.79 20.34
N LEU A 55 5.04 1.12 19.14
CA LEU A 55 3.88 1.98 18.96
C LEU A 55 2.56 1.22 18.87
N ALA A 56 2.58 -0.12 18.86
CA ALA A 56 1.39 -0.95 18.71
C ALA A 56 0.32 -0.64 19.77
N ASP A 57 0.72 -0.53 21.04
CA ASP A 57 -0.19 -0.17 22.14
C ASP A 57 -0.78 1.24 21.98
N TRP A 58 0.01 2.16 21.47
CA TRP A 58 -0.46 3.52 21.22
C TRP A 58 -1.50 3.54 20.09
N PHE A 59 -1.25 2.86 18.98
CA PHE A 59 -2.20 2.74 17.88
C PHE A 59 -3.48 2.01 18.28
N SER A 60 -3.36 0.95 19.08
CA SER A 60 -4.51 0.23 19.60
C SER A 60 -5.45 1.12 20.42
N LYS A 61 -4.89 2.05 21.21
CA LYS A 61 -5.65 2.97 22.08
C LYS A 61 -6.18 4.21 21.36
N ASN A 62 -5.42 4.73 20.37
CA ASN A 62 -5.71 6.03 19.76
C ASN A 62 -6.30 5.94 18.36
N ALA A 63 -6.14 4.82 17.66
CA ALA A 63 -6.71 4.57 16.35
C ALA A 63 -7.79 3.48 16.40
N ALA A 64 -7.39 2.22 16.53
CA ALA A 64 -8.30 1.10 16.71
C ALA A 64 -7.56 -0.12 17.29
N PRO A 65 -8.23 -1.00 18.06
CA PRO A 65 -7.59 -2.20 18.61
C PRO A 65 -6.97 -3.13 17.55
N ASP A 66 -7.53 -3.17 16.36
CA ASP A 66 -7.13 -3.99 15.22
C ASP A 66 -6.22 -3.25 14.20
N PHE A 67 -5.77 -2.03 14.51
CA PHE A 67 -4.99 -1.19 13.58
C PHE A 67 -3.76 -1.93 13.01
N MET A 68 -2.98 -2.59 13.87
CA MET A 68 -1.77 -3.28 13.47
C MET A 68 -2.06 -4.51 12.59
N GLU A 69 -3.16 -5.20 12.85
CA GLU A 69 -3.63 -6.32 12.03
C GLU A 69 -4.07 -5.84 10.64
N LEU A 70 -4.89 -4.79 10.59
CA LEU A 70 -5.33 -4.17 9.33
C LEU A 70 -4.14 -3.73 8.48
N ARG A 71 -3.19 -3.01 9.10
CA ARG A 71 -1.95 -2.60 8.44
C ARG A 71 -1.16 -3.79 7.90
N GLY A 72 -1.03 -4.86 8.69
CA GLY A 72 -0.33 -6.07 8.27
C GLY A 72 -0.95 -6.71 7.03
N LYS A 73 -2.28 -6.85 7.00
CA LYS A 73 -3.02 -7.40 5.84
C LYS A 73 -2.82 -6.56 4.57
N LEU A 74 -2.89 -5.23 4.69
CA LEU A 74 -2.63 -4.32 3.55
C LEU A 74 -1.20 -4.44 3.03
N MET A 75 -0.22 -4.51 3.92
CA MET A 75 1.19 -4.67 3.53
C MET A 75 1.45 -6.01 2.85
N THR A 76 0.80 -7.09 3.30
CA THR A 76 0.87 -8.41 2.64
C THR A 76 0.32 -8.34 1.22
N LEU A 77 -0.85 -7.72 1.02
CA LEU A 77 -1.42 -7.54 -0.33
C LEU A 77 -0.51 -6.74 -1.26
N LEU A 78 0.09 -5.66 -0.77
CA LEU A 78 1.03 -4.85 -1.56
C LEU A 78 2.32 -5.61 -1.91
N GLN A 79 2.80 -6.49 -1.02
CA GLN A 79 3.95 -7.35 -1.29
C GLN A 79 3.60 -8.41 -2.36
N GLU A 80 2.47 -9.08 -2.20
CA GLU A 80 1.97 -10.06 -3.18
C GLU A 80 1.72 -9.41 -4.55
N GLU A 81 1.20 -8.16 -4.58
CA GLU A 81 1.05 -7.39 -5.81
C GLU A 81 2.39 -7.22 -6.55
N SER A 82 3.45 -6.86 -5.82
CA SER A 82 4.77 -6.67 -6.43
C SER A 82 5.26 -7.93 -7.14
N GLU A 83 5.08 -9.08 -6.52
CA GLU A 83 5.44 -10.38 -7.09
C GLU A 83 4.56 -10.73 -8.31
N LEU A 84 3.25 -10.51 -8.22
CA LEU A 84 2.32 -10.73 -9.32
C LEU A 84 2.58 -9.79 -10.49
N GLN A 85 2.99 -8.55 -10.23
CA GLN A 85 3.29 -7.58 -11.29
C GLN A 85 4.52 -8.00 -12.12
N GLU A 86 5.50 -8.67 -11.51
CA GLU A 86 6.62 -9.25 -12.25
C GLU A 86 6.13 -10.36 -13.20
N ILE A 87 5.20 -11.20 -12.75
CA ILE A 87 4.59 -12.23 -13.58
C ILE A 87 3.79 -11.60 -14.74
N VAL A 88 2.97 -10.58 -14.45
CA VAL A 88 2.20 -9.85 -15.47
C VAL A 88 3.10 -9.25 -16.55
N ASN A 89 4.24 -8.69 -16.16
CA ASN A 89 5.20 -8.09 -17.09
C ASN A 89 5.82 -9.13 -18.02
N LEU A 90 5.92 -10.40 -17.60
CA LEU A 90 6.51 -11.48 -18.39
C LEU A 90 5.48 -12.20 -19.28
N VAL A 91 4.30 -12.49 -18.77
CA VAL A 91 3.33 -13.38 -19.44
C VAL A 91 1.96 -12.74 -19.70
N GLY A 92 1.72 -11.54 -19.23
CA GLY A 92 0.46 -10.80 -19.40
C GLY A 92 -0.59 -11.10 -18.32
N MET A 93 -1.59 -10.23 -18.24
CA MET A 93 -2.69 -10.31 -17.26
C MET A 93 -3.57 -11.56 -17.43
N ASP A 94 -3.71 -12.04 -18.67
CA ASP A 94 -4.59 -13.19 -18.99
C ASP A 94 -4.09 -14.52 -18.42
N ALA A 95 -2.80 -14.58 -18.07
CA ALA A 95 -2.21 -15.74 -17.43
C ALA A 95 -2.52 -15.86 -15.93
N LEU A 96 -3.04 -14.79 -15.31
CA LEU A 96 -3.34 -14.79 -13.88
C LEU A 96 -4.65 -15.49 -13.56
N SER A 97 -4.66 -16.19 -12.44
CA SER A 97 -5.88 -16.75 -11.85
C SER A 97 -6.85 -15.65 -11.40
N ALA A 98 -8.15 -15.95 -11.30
CA ALA A 98 -9.13 -15.00 -10.80
C ALA A 98 -8.80 -14.48 -9.36
N PRO A 99 -8.34 -15.30 -8.40
CA PRO A 99 -7.88 -14.82 -7.11
C PRO A 99 -6.68 -13.86 -7.20
N ASP A 100 -5.73 -14.08 -8.10
CA ASP A 100 -4.56 -13.21 -8.25
C ASP A 100 -4.94 -11.87 -8.91
N ARG A 101 -5.86 -11.89 -9.89
CA ARG A 101 -6.45 -10.65 -10.43
C ARG A 101 -7.18 -9.85 -9.35
N LEU A 102 -7.91 -10.50 -8.43
CA LEU A 102 -8.55 -9.84 -7.30
C LEU A 102 -7.53 -9.18 -6.36
N LYS A 103 -6.39 -9.84 -6.09
CA LYS A 103 -5.30 -9.23 -5.29
C LYS A 103 -4.75 -7.97 -5.96
N LEU A 104 -4.49 -8.02 -7.28
CA LEU A 104 -4.01 -6.85 -8.02
C LEU A 104 -5.00 -5.68 -7.95
N GLU A 105 -6.29 -5.94 -8.12
CA GLU A 105 -7.32 -4.91 -8.07
C GLU A 105 -7.48 -4.32 -6.67
N THR A 106 -7.44 -5.18 -5.64
CA THR A 106 -7.49 -4.71 -4.24
C THR A 106 -6.26 -3.87 -3.90
N SER A 107 -5.07 -4.29 -4.32
CA SER A 107 -3.83 -3.54 -4.10
C SER A 107 -3.82 -2.23 -4.87
N ARG A 108 -4.43 -2.18 -6.05
CA ARG A 108 -4.65 -0.93 -6.77
C ARG A 108 -5.50 0.05 -5.93
N SER A 109 -6.58 -0.41 -5.32
CA SER A 109 -7.40 0.42 -4.42
C SER A 109 -6.60 0.89 -3.20
N ILE A 110 -5.75 0.03 -2.62
CA ILE A 110 -4.84 0.45 -1.54
C ILE A 110 -3.92 1.59 -2.01
N ARG A 111 -3.33 1.49 -3.20
CA ARG A 111 -2.41 2.52 -3.71
C ARG A 111 -3.13 3.81 -4.10
N GLU A 112 -4.23 3.70 -4.84
CA GLU A 112 -4.89 4.86 -5.46
C GLU A 112 -5.86 5.56 -4.52
N ASP A 113 -6.58 4.81 -3.66
CA ASP A 113 -7.61 5.38 -2.80
C ASP A 113 -7.13 5.63 -1.36
N TYR A 114 -6.18 4.81 -0.85
CA TYR A 114 -5.71 4.92 0.52
C TYR A 114 -4.35 5.58 0.67
N LEU A 115 -3.35 5.20 -0.15
CA LEU A 115 -1.97 5.72 -0.05
C LEU A 115 -1.78 7.03 -0.82
N HIS A 116 -2.49 7.22 -1.93
CA HIS A 116 -2.48 8.48 -2.66
C HIS A 116 -3.23 9.54 -1.86
N GLN A 117 -2.65 10.74 -1.81
CA GLN A 117 -3.23 11.87 -1.08
C GLN A 117 -3.06 13.15 -1.88
N ASN A 118 -4.13 13.93 -2.00
CA ASN A 118 -4.11 15.24 -2.65
C ASN A 118 -3.83 16.34 -1.62
N ALA A 119 -2.60 16.84 -1.60
CA ALA A 119 -2.18 17.90 -0.68
C ALA A 119 -2.88 19.25 -0.91
N PHE A 120 -3.57 19.43 -2.05
CA PHE A 120 -4.29 20.65 -2.39
C PHE A 120 -5.78 20.60 -2.05
N ASP A 121 -6.29 19.42 -1.68
CA ASP A 121 -7.66 19.26 -1.23
C ASP A 121 -7.73 19.44 0.30
N PRO A 122 -8.57 20.37 0.81
CA PRO A 122 -8.66 20.63 2.26
C PRO A 122 -9.10 19.42 3.08
N THR A 123 -9.88 18.52 2.50
CA THR A 123 -10.39 17.32 3.17
C THR A 123 -9.35 16.21 3.18
N ASP A 124 -8.60 16.07 2.07
CA ASP A 124 -7.64 15.00 1.89
C ASP A 124 -6.26 15.31 2.49
N THR A 125 -5.91 16.60 2.61
CA THR A 125 -4.63 17.06 3.18
C THR A 125 -4.39 16.53 4.60
N TYR A 126 -5.45 16.39 5.42
CA TYR A 126 -5.38 15.97 6.81
C TYR A 126 -6.31 14.80 7.09
N THR A 127 -5.85 13.59 6.85
CA THR A 127 -6.63 12.37 7.13
C THR A 127 -6.51 11.98 8.60
N SER A 128 -7.64 11.94 9.32
CA SER A 128 -7.69 11.49 10.71
C SER A 128 -7.40 9.99 10.84
N LEU A 129 -6.90 9.55 12.00
CA LEU A 129 -6.69 8.12 12.27
C LEU A 129 -7.99 7.31 12.14
N GLY A 130 -9.12 7.86 12.57
CA GLY A 130 -10.43 7.22 12.41
C GLY A 130 -10.80 6.99 10.94
N LYS A 131 -10.59 7.99 10.06
CA LYS A 131 -10.79 7.85 8.62
C LYS A 131 -9.87 6.77 8.03
N GLN A 132 -8.59 6.77 8.40
CA GLN A 132 -7.64 5.76 7.94
C GLN A 132 -8.10 4.35 8.29
N VAL A 133 -8.53 4.11 9.53
CA VAL A 133 -9.05 2.81 9.97
C VAL A 133 -10.29 2.39 9.17
N LEU A 134 -11.23 3.31 8.94
CA LEU A 134 -12.44 3.00 8.15
C LEU A 134 -12.11 2.63 6.71
N MET A 135 -11.19 3.35 6.08
CA MET A 135 -10.75 3.05 4.71
C MET A 135 -10.05 1.67 4.63
N MET A 136 -9.15 1.37 5.56
CA MET A 136 -8.51 0.04 5.63
C MET A 136 -9.55 -1.09 5.78
N ARG A 137 -10.53 -0.91 6.68
CA ARG A 137 -11.60 -1.88 6.88
C ARG A 137 -12.49 -2.03 5.65
N ALA A 138 -12.82 -0.93 4.96
CA ALA A 138 -13.64 -0.98 3.75
C ALA A 138 -12.96 -1.77 2.63
N ILE A 139 -11.68 -1.51 2.38
CA ILE A 139 -10.89 -2.21 1.36
C ILE A 139 -10.77 -3.70 1.69
N LEU A 140 -10.44 -4.05 2.94
CA LEU A 140 -10.30 -5.45 3.35
C LEU A 140 -11.65 -6.18 3.37
N ALA A 141 -12.74 -5.53 3.78
CA ALA A 141 -14.08 -6.11 3.72
C ALA A 141 -14.51 -6.40 2.28
N TYR A 142 -14.21 -5.48 1.34
CA TYR A 142 -14.41 -5.73 -0.07
C TYR A 142 -13.62 -6.96 -0.55
N TYR A 143 -12.34 -7.02 -0.21
CA TYR A 143 -11.47 -8.15 -0.59
C TYR A 143 -12.01 -9.49 -0.08
N ASP A 144 -12.41 -9.56 1.20
CA ASP A 144 -12.93 -10.77 1.80
C ASP A 144 -14.26 -11.20 1.16
N LYS A 145 -15.16 -10.26 0.90
CA LYS A 145 -16.43 -10.53 0.23
C LYS A 145 -16.27 -10.93 -1.23
N ALA A 146 -15.34 -10.31 -1.94
CA ALA A 146 -15.02 -10.69 -3.31
C ALA A 146 -14.41 -12.11 -3.38
N LYS A 147 -13.55 -12.48 -2.42
CA LYS A 147 -13.04 -13.87 -2.30
C LYS A 147 -14.17 -14.88 -2.09
N GLU A 148 -15.11 -14.59 -1.19
CA GLU A 148 -16.30 -15.45 -0.97
C GLU A 148 -17.12 -15.58 -2.26
N ALA A 149 -17.34 -14.47 -2.97
CA ALA A 149 -18.10 -14.47 -4.22
C ALA A 149 -17.41 -15.30 -5.30
N LEU A 150 -16.08 -15.17 -5.48
CA LEU A 150 -15.30 -15.99 -6.41
C LEU A 150 -15.39 -17.48 -6.08
N ALA A 151 -15.29 -17.83 -4.79
CA ALA A 151 -15.43 -19.22 -4.34
C ALA A 151 -16.82 -19.80 -4.65
N ASN A 152 -17.84 -18.95 -4.73
CA ASN A 152 -19.22 -19.29 -5.11
C ASN A 152 -19.47 -19.17 -6.62
N GLY A 153 -18.44 -18.99 -7.45
CA GLY A 153 -18.53 -18.97 -8.90
C GLY A 153 -18.87 -17.63 -9.54
N ALA A 154 -18.71 -16.52 -8.82
CA ALA A 154 -18.86 -15.19 -9.41
C ALA A 154 -17.73 -14.89 -10.41
N ASP A 155 -18.05 -14.11 -11.45
CA ASP A 155 -17.08 -13.67 -12.44
C ASP A 155 -16.20 -12.55 -11.86
N ILE A 156 -14.89 -12.68 -12.03
CA ILE A 156 -13.90 -11.70 -11.59
C ILE A 156 -14.11 -10.33 -12.26
N GLU A 157 -14.50 -10.29 -13.52
CA GLU A 157 -14.72 -9.04 -14.25
C GLU A 157 -15.86 -8.22 -13.62
N MET A 158 -16.93 -8.88 -13.17
CA MET A 158 -18.03 -8.22 -12.46
C MET A 158 -17.63 -7.65 -11.11
N LEU A 159 -16.68 -8.27 -10.45
CA LEU A 159 -16.15 -7.80 -9.16
C LEU A 159 -15.22 -6.60 -9.33
N CYS A 160 -14.32 -6.65 -10.31
CA CYS A 160 -13.37 -5.56 -10.59
C CYS A 160 -14.05 -4.27 -11.08
N LEU A 161 -15.11 -4.37 -11.89
CA LEU A 161 -15.88 -3.21 -12.34
C LEU A 161 -16.53 -2.41 -11.20
N ARG A 162 -16.86 -3.06 -10.08
CA ARG A 162 -17.47 -2.39 -8.92
C ARG A 162 -16.44 -1.67 -8.02
N SER A 163 -15.18 -2.09 -8.05
CA SER A 163 -14.11 -1.45 -7.26
C SER A 163 -13.89 0.01 -7.67
N SER A 164 -14.06 0.35 -8.94
CA SER A 164 -13.89 1.73 -9.44
C SER A 164 -14.92 2.76 -8.94
N TYR A 165 -15.92 2.34 -8.18
CA TYR A 165 -17.03 3.19 -7.70
C TYR A 165 -17.19 3.24 -6.17
N ILE A 166 -16.23 2.72 -5.41
CA ILE A 166 -16.35 2.63 -3.94
C ILE A 166 -15.90 3.91 -3.23
N PHE A 167 -15.09 4.77 -3.88
CA PHE A 167 -14.56 6.02 -3.33
C PHE A 167 -14.67 7.20 -4.28
#